data_d981cb632630597206008650784e7878
#
_entry.id   d981cb632630597206008650784e7878
#
_cell.length_a   1.000
_cell.length_b   1.000
_cell.length_c   1.000
_cell.angle_alpha   90.00
_cell.angle_beta   90.00
_cell.angle_gamma   90.00
#
_symmetry.space_group_name_H-M   'P 1'
#
loop_
_entity.id
_entity.type
_entity.pdbx_description
1 polymer ?
#
loop_
_entity_poly.entity_id
_entity_poly.type
_entity_poly.pdbx_seq_one_letter_code
_entity_poly.pdbx_strand_id
1 'polypeptide(L)'
;MSDNNLDKVNKIFDDEDENARRHVNDEQTGRRGASKPVKAVDKLLIDEQGDSYSNYTGDDTTERDYRPVRQNHEYRSGCLGGIMYFVFILCVSVVLACVAWMAASDALALNKDNFSAVVSLPMSIFDSETVDTYDENGRKTGTERVTHADISYVADELKSAGLIEYKWLFELFCKISHADTKVDPGEYELESSFDYRALVKNMQSGSGATVTITVVIPEGFTMHQIFKRLEENKVCTYDELMDAAANYNYNYDFLEGIDQGDPTRLEGFLFPDTYEFYVGMQASSAINKLLENFHYRITDDMLTRMQNMGLDIRSVVNIASLIEREAANDNERGTIASVIYNRLAANMPLGIDASILYIHPDHEGSPTADMLAEDSPYNTRLYQGLPPTPIANPGLAS
;
A
#
# COMPACT_ATOMS: atom_id res chain seq x y z
N MET A 1 19.26 -9.20 -32.85
CA MET A 1 18.94 -7.83 -32.46
C MET A 1 18.67 -7.84 -30.94
N SER A 2 19.71 -8.05 -30.13
CA SER A 2 19.54 -8.20 -28.66
C SER A 2 20.63 -7.54 -27.82
N ASP A 3 21.54 -6.76 -28.41
CA ASP A 3 22.71 -6.25 -27.64
C ASP A 3 22.67 -4.71 -27.38
N ASN A 4 21.63 -3.99 -27.79
CA ASN A 4 21.60 -2.53 -27.67
C ASN A 4 20.90 -1.97 -26.40
N ASN A 5 20.32 -2.82 -25.56
CA ASN A 5 19.62 -2.32 -24.35
C ASN A 5 20.44 -2.44 -23.06
N LEU A 6 21.44 -3.31 -23.00
CA LEU A 6 22.31 -3.44 -21.84
C LEU A 6 23.33 -2.28 -21.73
N ASP A 7 23.80 -1.75 -22.86
CA ASP A 7 24.74 -0.62 -22.89
C ASP A 7 24.09 0.72 -22.48
N LYS A 8 22.77 0.85 -22.60
CA LYS A 8 22.06 2.06 -22.15
C LYS A 8 21.82 2.08 -20.63
N VAL A 9 21.66 0.93 -20.02
CA VAL A 9 21.45 0.82 -18.58
C VAL A 9 22.76 1.05 -17.82
N ASN A 10 23.88 0.53 -18.31
CA ASN A 10 25.17 0.74 -17.69
C ASN A 10 25.67 2.20 -17.76
N LYS A 11 25.25 2.96 -18.78
CA LYS A 11 25.62 4.37 -18.92
C LYS A 11 24.91 5.31 -17.94
N ILE A 12 23.76 4.90 -17.40
CA ILE A 12 23.00 5.67 -16.38
C ILE A 12 23.64 5.53 -15.00
N PHE A 13 24.27 4.38 -14.70
CA PHE A 13 24.94 4.16 -13.41
C PHE A 13 26.32 4.80 -13.31
N ASP A 14 27.02 4.99 -14.44
CA ASP A 14 28.34 5.64 -14.45
C ASP A 14 28.24 7.19 -14.31
N ASP A 15 27.14 7.81 -14.73
CA ASP A 15 26.92 9.27 -14.62
C ASP A 15 26.55 9.73 -13.20
N GLU A 16 25.96 8.85 -12.35
CA GLU A 16 25.65 9.18 -10.95
C GLU A 16 26.89 9.16 -10.04
N ASP A 17 27.89 8.31 -10.33
CA ASP A 17 29.13 8.21 -9.56
C ASP A 17 30.11 9.37 -9.85
N GLU A 18 30.04 10.00 -11.02
CA GLU A 18 30.85 11.18 -11.36
C GLU A 18 30.32 12.47 -10.74
N ASN A 19 29.01 12.59 -10.53
CA ASN A 19 28.40 13.74 -9.87
C ASN A 19 28.62 13.75 -8.34
N ALA A 20 28.69 12.58 -7.72
CA ALA A 20 29.01 12.44 -6.29
C ALA A 20 30.46 12.84 -5.96
N ARG A 21 31.39 12.67 -6.90
CA ARG A 21 32.81 13.01 -6.71
C ARG A 21 33.14 14.51 -6.95
N ARG A 22 32.27 15.27 -7.60
CA ARG A 22 32.46 16.71 -7.80
C ARG A 22 32.03 17.57 -6.62
N HIS A 23 31.14 17.10 -5.76
CA HIS A 23 30.68 17.85 -4.58
C HIS A 23 31.59 17.75 -3.34
N VAL A 24 32.56 16.85 -3.33
CA VAL A 24 33.50 16.67 -2.18
C VAL A 24 34.78 17.52 -2.29
N ASN A 25 35.10 18.09 -3.46
CA ASN A 25 36.36 18.80 -3.66
C ASN A 25 36.31 20.34 -3.60
N ASP A 26 35.12 20.93 -3.39
CA ASP A 26 34.99 22.41 -3.36
C ASP A 26 34.98 23.04 -1.96
N GLU A 27 35.12 22.27 -0.88
CA GLU A 27 35.12 22.79 0.50
C GLU A 27 36.49 22.94 1.17
N GLN A 28 37.60 22.77 0.45
CA GLN A 28 38.93 22.92 1.05
C GLN A 28 39.84 23.91 0.30
N THR A 29 39.42 25.16 0.06
CA THR A 29 40.39 26.27 -0.15
C THR A 29 39.71 27.60 0.11
N GLY A 30 40.08 28.30 1.19
CA GLY A 30 39.61 29.67 1.39
C GLY A 30 39.97 30.31 2.74
N ARG A 31 41.26 30.45 2.97
CA ARG A 31 41.99 31.63 3.55
C ARG A 31 41.47 32.34 4.81
N ARG A 32 42.41 32.32 5.75
CA ARG A 32 42.72 33.30 6.82
C ARG A 32 42.43 34.77 6.45
N GLY A 33 41.77 35.49 7.37
CA GLY A 33 41.65 36.96 7.36
C GLY A 33 41.25 37.49 8.74
N ALA A 34 42.26 38.07 9.37
CA ALA A 34 42.37 38.96 10.52
C ALA A 34 41.13 39.66 11.13
N SER A 35 41.06 39.52 12.42
CA SER A 35 40.69 40.45 13.49
C SER A 35 40.19 41.87 13.19
N LYS A 36 39.08 42.27 13.83
CA LYS A 36 38.97 43.48 14.67
C LYS A 36 37.75 43.44 15.57
N PRO A 37 37.78 44.07 16.78
CA PRO A 37 36.78 43.87 17.84
C PRO A 37 35.61 44.84 17.69
N VAL A 38 34.43 44.41 18.02
CA VAL A 38 33.25 45.28 18.13
C VAL A 38 32.78 45.31 19.59
N LYS A 39 32.58 46.52 20.03
CA LYS A 39 32.27 47.07 21.33
C LYS A 39 31.04 46.42 21.99
N ALA A 40 31.16 46.24 23.29
CA ALA A 40 30.07 46.02 24.21
C ALA A 40 29.01 47.15 24.11
N VAL A 41 27.77 46.76 24.10
CA VAL A 41 26.63 47.64 24.32
C VAL A 41 26.01 47.24 25.62
N ASP A 42 26.18 48.13 26.61
CA ASP A 42 25.48 48.09 27.91
C ASP A 42 23.95 48.07 27.70
N LYS A 43 23.28 47.15 28.30
CA LYS A 43 21.85 47.21 28.51
C LYS A 43 21.57 47.41 30.00
N LEU A 44 21.24 48.68 30.33
CA LEU A 44 20.63 49.02 31.60
C LEU A 44 19.35 48.20 31.78
N LEU A 45 19.27 47.50 32.88
CA LEU A 45 17.99 47.06 33.48
C LEU A 45 17.74 47.98 34.68
N ILE A 46 16.67 48.74 34.56
CA ILE A 46 16.08 49.55 35.63
C ILE A 46 15.23 48.59 36.46
N ASP A 47 15.45 48.50 37.75
CA ASP A 47 14.53 47.87 38.68
C ASP A 47 13.97 48.96 39.61
N GLU A 48 12.66 49.14 39.53
CA GLU A 48 11.91 50.04 40.40
C GLU A 48 11.68 49.34 41.74
N GLN A 49 12.15 49.91 42.78
CA GLN A 49 11.42 50.00 44.05
C GLN A 49 12.11 51.07 44.94
N GLY A 50 11.36 52.14 45.12
CA GLY A 50 11.72 53.21 45.96
C GLY A 50 11.56 52.88 47.46
N ASP A 51 12.39 53.47 48.22
CA ASP A 51 11.96 54.07 49.48
C ASP A 51 12.97 55.09 49.95
N SER A 52 12.42 56.27 50.30
CA SER A 52 13.04 57.43 50.85
C SER A 52 13.37 57.26 52.32
N TYR A 53 14.38 57.95 52.86
CA TYR A 53 14.39 58.79 54.02
C TYR A 53 15.82 59.08 54.46
N SER A 54 16.16 60.22 54.58
CA SER A 54 16.18 61.40 55.36
C SER A 54 17.56 61.76 55.86
N ASN A 55 17.84 63.06 55.78
CA ASN A 55 18.90 63.86 56.26
C ASN A 55 19.41 63.50 57.66
N TYR A 56 20.70 63.51 57.83
CA TYR A 56 21.33 64.08 58.99
C TYR A 56 22.68 64.77 58.65
N THR A 57 22.72 66.02 58.91
CA THR A 57 23.92 66.88 58.93
C THR A 57 24.77 66.57 60.17
N GLY A 58 26.07 66.48 60.04
CA GLY A 58 27.00 66.39 61.09
C GLY A 58 28.44 66.33 60.57
N ASP A 59 29.05 67.45 60.66
CA ASP A 59 30.46 67.76 60.53
C ASP A 59 31.31 66.89 61.46
N ASP A 60 32.33 66.22 61.02
CA ASP A 60 33.69 66.38 61.54
C ASP A 60 34.68 65.41 60.81
N THR A 61 35.83 66.01 60.62
CA THR A 61 37.07 65.53 60.06
C THR A 61 37.63 64.31 60.77
N THR A 62 37.85 63.19 60.05
CA THR A 62 39.04 62.34 60.15
C THR A 62 39.07 61.33 59.00
N GLU A 63 40.05 61.49 58.19
CA GLU A 63 40.43 60.47 57.19
C GLU A 63 40.72 59.16 57.87
N ARG A 64 39.89 58.14 57.64
CA ARG A 64 40.25 56.75 57.78
C ARG A 64 39.96 56.04 56.48
N ASP A 65 41.04 55.69 55.89
CA ASP A 65 41.17 54.84 54.72
C ASP A 65 40.36 53.54 54.97
N TYR A 66 39.09 53.52 54.52
CA TYR A 66 38.28 52.30 54.45
C TYR A 66 38.47 51.63 53.11
N ARG A 67 39.45 50.72 53.07
CA ARG A 67 39.50 49.74 52.04
C ARG A 67 38.34 48.74 52.21
N PRO A 68 37.44 48.61 51.26
CA PRO A 68 36.45 47.54 51.36
C PRO A 68 37.15 46.17 51.29
N VAL A 69 37.06 45.46 52.39
CA VAL A 69 37.45 44.03 52.41
C VAL A 69 36.52 43.30 51.44
N ARG A 70 37.02 43.00 50.24
CA ARG A 70 36.40 42.03 49.39
C ARG A 70 36.36 40.69 50.14
N GLN A 71 35.23 40.34 50.71
CA GLN A 71 34.97 38.96 51.10
C GLN A 71 34.89 38.13 49.82
N ASN A 72 36.04 37.60 49.44
CA ASN A 72 36.05 36.48 48.54
C ASN A 72 35.36 35.32 49.26
N HIS A 73 34.07 35.11 48.96
CA HIS A 73 33.48 33.81 49.17
C HIS A 73 34.18 32.86 48.18
N GLU A 74 35.34 32.36 48.58
CA GLU A 74 35.88 31.15 48.02
C GLU A 74 34.85 30.04 48.31
N TYR A 75 34.00 29.75 47.35
CA TYR A 75 33.35 28.45 47.32
C TYR A 75 34.48 27.42 47.23
N ARG A 76 34.99 27.01 48.37
CA ARG A 76 35.69 25.71 48.43
C ARG A 76 34.65 24.65 48.10
N SER A 77 34.45 24.36 46.81
CA SER A 77 33.91 23.10 46.39
C SER A 77 34.90 22.05 46.93
N GLY A 78 34.56 21.50 48.07
CA GLY A 78 35.35 20.45 48.67
C GLY A 78 35.55 19.34 47.64
N CYS A 79 36.72 18.73 47.63
CA CYS A 79 37.10 17.64 46.73
C CYS A 79 36.00 16.53 46.63
N LEU A 80 35.18 16.41 47.66
CA LEU A 80 34.02 15.51 47.72
C LEU A 80 32.90 15.89 46.76
N GLY A 81 32.60 17.19 46.51
CA GLY A 81 31.57 17.63 45.55
C GLY A 81 31.97 17.36 44.11
N GLY A 82 33.25 17.52 43.77
CA GLY A 82 33.79 17.20 42.46
C GLY A 82 33.75 15.70 42.17
N ILE A 83 34.11 14.87 43.17
CA ILE A 83 34.02 13.41 43.04
C ILE A 83 32.58 12.93 42.87
N MET A 84 31.64 13.45 43.67
CA MET A 84 30.21 13.10 43.56
C MET A 84 29.63 13.50 42.20
N TYR A 85 30.00 14.68 41.68
CA TYR A 85 29.59 15.11 40.34
C TYR A 85 30.15 14.22 39.22
N PHE A 86 31.42 13.84 39.33
CA PHE A 86 32.06 12.92 38.38
C PHE A 86 31.40 11.54 38.43
N VAL A 87 31.14 11.00 39.62
CA VAL A 87 30.41 9.71 39.77
C VAL A 87 29.01 9.79 39.19
N PHE A 88 28.30 10.91 39.41
CA PHE A 88 26.97 11.13 38.83
C PHE A 88 27.01 11.12 37.29
N ILE A 89 27.93 11.86 36.66
CA ILE A 89 28.11 11.85 35.21
C ILE A 89 28.43 10.44 34.70
N LEU A 90 29.32 9.74 35.41
CA LEU A 90 29.69 8.37 35.01
C LEU A 90 28.50 7.43 35.10
N CYS A 91 27.70 7.50 36.16
CA CYS A 91 26.48 6.69 36.29
C CYS A 91 25.47 7.02 35.18
N VAL A 92 25.23 8.30 34.89
CA VAL A 92 24.33 8.71 33.79
C VAL A 92 24.85 8.24 32.46
N SER A 93 26.18 8.34 32.20
CA SER A 93 26.77 7.86 30.96
C SER A 93 26.64 6.34 30.79
N VAL A 94 26.81 5.56 31.84
CA VAL A 94 26.61 4.11 31.83
C VAL A 94 25.16 3.76 31.55
N VAL A 95 24.20 4.42 32.20
CA VAL A 95 22.77 4.21 31.97
C VAL A 95 22.40 4.54 30.53
N LEU A 96 22.87 5.68 30.00
CA LEU A 96 22.63 6.06 28.60
C LEU A 96 23.26 5.06 27.63
N ALA A 97 24.44 4.55 27.90
CA ALA A 97 25.10 3.53 27.09
C ALA A 97 24.32 2.21 27.09
N CYS A 98 23.79 1.78 28.25
CA CYS A 98 22.93 0.60 28.34
C CYS A 98 21.63 0.78 27.57
N VAL A 99 20.97 1.92 27.70
CA VAL A 99 19.74 2.22 26.93
C VAL A 99 20.01 2.25 25.44
N ALA A 100 21.10 2.90 25.02
CA ALA A 100 21.51 2.93 23.60
C ALA A 100 21.83 1.53 23.07
N TRP A 101 22.50 0.68 23.88
CA TRP A 101 22.75 -0.70 23.49
C TRP A 101 21.47 -1.52 23.36
N MET A 102 20.54 -1.41 24.31
CA MET A 102 19.24 -2.10 24.24
C MET A 102 18.46 -1.67 22.99
N ALA A 103 18.40 -0.36 22.73
CA ALA A 103 17.73 0.17 21.54
C ALA A 103 18.40 -0.31 20.24
N ALA A 104 19.72 -0.27 20.15
CA ALA A 104 20.47 -0.72 18.99
C ALA A 104 20.35 -2.24 18.81
N SER A 105 20.37 -3.01 19.90
CA SER A 105 20.22 -4.48 19.85
C SER A 105 18.89 -4.90 19.28
N ASP A 106 17.79 -4.22 19.64
CA ASP A 106 16.46 -4.52 19.10
C ASP A 106 16.31 -4.02 17.65
N ALA A 107 16.70 -2.78 17.37
CA ALA A 107 16.55 -2.18 16.05
C ALA A 107 17.36 -2.90 14.95
N LEU A 108 18.50 -3.50 15.31
CA LEU A 108 19.41 -4.23 14.42
C LEU A 108 19.27 -5.75 14.55
N ALA A 109 18.28 -6.24 15.30
CA ALA A 109 18.04 -7.66 15.56
C ALA A 109 19.28 -8.42 16.07
N LEU A 110 20.09 -7.78 16.93
CA LEU A 110 21.30 -8.40 17.49
C LEU A 110 20.92 -9.39 18.61
N ASN A 111 21.55 -10.57 18.61
CA ASN A 111 21.38 -11.59 19.65
C ASN A 111 19.96 -12.16 19.80
N LYS A 112 19.19 -12.23 18.74
CA LYS A 112 17.90 -12.95 18.71
C LYS A 112 18.11 -14.39 18.26
N ASP A 113 17.34 -15.32 18.84
CA ASP A 113 17.28 -16.70 18.36
C ASP A 113 16.64 -16.69 16.94
N ASN A 114 17.15 -17.55 16.05
CA ASN A 114 16.61 -17.64 14.69
C ASN A 114 15.28 -18.40 14.69
N PHE A 115 14.20 -17.70 14.40
CA PHE A 115 12.88 -18.26 14.15
C PHE A 115 12.14 -17.41 13.11
N SER A 116 11.11 -17.98 12.50
CA SER A 116 10.15 -17.25 11.66
C SER A 116 8.81 -17.15 12.38
N ALA A 117 8.11 -16.05 12.17
CA ALA A 117 6.76 -15.84 12.67
C ALA A 117 5.88 -15.25 11.55
N VAL A 118 4.61 -15.64 11.53
CA VAL A 118 3.62 -15.06 10.61
C VAL A 118 2.96 -13.89 11.31
N VAL A 119 2.99 -12.74 10.63
CA VAL A 119 2.36 -11.48 11.06
C VAL A 119 1.23 -11.16 10.10
N SER A 120 0.03 -10.92 10.62
CA SER A 120 -1.17 -10.62 9.84
C SER A 120 -1.49 -9.13 9.95
N LEU A 121 -1.55 -8.45 8.80
CA LEU A 121 -1.92 -7.04 8.69
C LEU A 121 -3.23 -6.93 7.92
N PRO A 122 -4.40 -6.94 8.60
CA PRO A 122 -5.70 -6.91 7.96
C PRO A 122 -5.95 -5.53 7.33
N MET A 123 -6.73 -5.48 6.25
CA MET A 123 -7.06 -4.22 5.54
C MET A 123 -7.70 -3.17 6.46
N SER A 124 -8.38 -3.60 7.54
CA SER A 124 -9.06 -2.71 8.49
C SER A 124 -8.15 -1.73 9.26
N ILE A 125 -6.82 -1.97 9.26
CA ILE A 125 -5.85 -1.09 9.92
C ILE A 125 -5.25 -0.05 8.95
N PHE A 126 -5.72 -0.02 7.71
CA PHE A 126 -5.22 0.87 6.68
C PHE A 126 -6.27 1.92 6.33
N ASP A 127 -5.92 3.19 6.55
CA ASP A 127 -6.70 4.32 6.08
C ASP A 127 -6.20 4.77 4.71
N SER A 128 -7.11 5.04 3.77
CA SER A 128 -6.74 5.52 2.45
C SER A 128 -7.14 6.98 2.26
N GLU A 129 -6.18 7.81 1.88
CA GLU A 129 -6.37 9.20 1.53
C GLU A 129 -6.09 9.43 0.05
N THR A 130 -6.89 10.26 -0.60
CA THR A 130 -6.67 10.64 -1.99
C THR A 130 -5.85 11.92 -2.03
N VAL A 131 -4.63 11.83 -2.52
CA VAL A 131 -3.70 12.96 -2.62
C VAL A 131 -3.59 13.42 -4.07
N ASP A 132 -3.66 14.73 -4.28
CA ASP A 132 -3.48 15.33 -5.60
C ASP A 132 -2.00 15.24 -6.03
N THR A 133 -1.75 14.70 -7.22
CA THR A 133 -0.41 14.66 -7.82
C THR A 133 -0.20 15.87 -8.73
N TYR A 134 0.99 16.46 -8.65
CA TYR A 134 1.37 17.66 -9.41
C TYR A 134 2.63 17.39 -10.24
N ASP A 135 2.72 18.01 -11.44
CA ASP A 135 3.93 18.00 -12.27
C ASP A 135 5.00 18.94 -11.70
N GLU A 136 6.21 18.91 -12.30
CA GLU A 136 7.31 19.81 -11.95
C GLU A 136 6.97 21.31 -12.10
N ASN A 137 5.89 21.63 -12.82
CA ASN A 137 5.40 23.00 -13.04
C ASN A 137 4.25 23.37 -12.10
N GLY A 138 3.90 22.50 -11.13
CA GLY A 138 2.83 22.73 -10.16
C GLY A 138 1.42 22.59 -10.72
N ARG A 139 1.24 21.89 -11.85
CA ARG A 139 -0.08 21.58 -12.41
C ARG A 139 -0.56 20.23 -11.89
N LYS A 140 -1.82 20.16 -11.46
CA LYS A 140 -2.44 18.90 -11.05
C LYS A 140 -2.46 17.94 -12.23
N THR A 141 -1.80 16.79 -12.08
CA THR A 141 -1.70 15.73 -13.09
C THR A 141 -2.67 14.58 -12.84
N GLY A 142 -3.17 14.47 -11.59
CA GLY A 142 -4.08 13.40 -11.22
C GLY A 142 -4.35 13.37 -9.73
N THR A 143 -4.93 12.28 -9.26
CA THR A 143 -5.09 11.94 -7.85
C THR A 143 -4.50 10.56 -7.64
N GLU A 144 -3.69 10.40 -6.60
CA GLU A 144 -3.13 9.13 -6.16
C GLU A 144 -3.76 8.75 -4.82
N ARG A 145 -4.13 7.49 -4.65
CA ARG A 145 -4.61 6.97 -3.37
C ARG A 145 -3.40 6.52 -2.58
N VAL A 146 -3.12 7.21 -1.47
CA VAL A 146 -2.06 6.83 -0.52
C VAL A 146 -2.72 6.11 0.65
N THR A 147 -2.18 4.95 1.00
CA THR A 147 -2.69 4.14 2.11
C THR A 147 -1.74 4.31 3.29
N HIS A 148 -2.28 4.57 4.48
CA HIS A 148 -1.55 4.74 5.72
C HIS A 148 -1.89 3.60 6.68
N ALA A 149 -0.87 2.83 7.09
CA ALA A 149 -1.02 1.77 8.08
C ALA A 149 -1.07 2.33 9.51
N ASP A 150 -1.91 1.75 10.37
CA ASP A 150 -1.83 1.96 11.81
C ASP A 150 -0.54 1.31 12.36
N ILE A 151 0.51 2.11 12.47
CA ILE A 151 1.82 1.65 12.95
C ILE A 151 1.76 1.15 14.39
N SER A 152 0.81 1.61 15.20
CA SER A 152 0.65 1.12 16.58
C SER A 152 0.20 -0.35 16.56
N TYR A 153 -0.75 -0.70 15.70
CA TYR A 153 -1.19 -2.08 15.50
C TYR A 153 -0.05 -2.95 14.94
N VAL A 154 0.63 -2.49 13.88
CA VAL A 154 1.78 -3.21 13.30
C VAL A 154 2.85 -3.51 14.35
N ALA A 155 3.17 -2.54 15.21
CA ALA A 155 4.15 -2.72 16.27
C ALA A 155 3.68 -3.70 17.36
N ASP A 156 2.37 -3.73 17.68
CA ASP A 156 1.80 -4.72 18.61
C ASP A 156 1.87 -6.15 18.05
N GLU A 157 1.55 -6.34 16.78
CA GLU A 157 1.67 -7.63 16.10
C GLU A 157 3.12 -8.12 16.05
N LEU A 158 4.07 -7.27 15.63
CA LEU A 158 5.49 -7.61 15.59
C LEU A 158 6.04 -7.96 16.99
N LYS A 159 5.59 -7.24 18.04
CA LYS A 159 5.95 -7.53 19.41
C LYS A 159 5.35 -8.83 19.91
N SER A 160 4.08 -9.09 19.62
CA SER A 160 3.39 -10.33 19.98
C SER A 160 4.02 -11.54 19.32
N ALA A 161 4.51 -11.37 18.08
CA ALA A 161 5.27 -12.36 17.34
C ALA A 161 6.73 -12.51 17.83
N GLY A 162 7.20 -11.67 18.77
CA GLY A 162 8.58 -11.71 19.29
C GLY A 162 9.64 -11.14 18.34
N LEU A 163 9.23 -10.51 17.25
CA LEU A 163 10.11 -9.95 16.24
C LEU A 163 10.74 -8.62 16.66
N ILE A 164 10.09 -7.87 17.55
CA ILE A 164 10.61 -6.66 18.19
C ILE A 164 10.40 -6.73 19.70
N GLU A 165 11.26 -6.06 20.46
CA GLU A 165 11.15 -5.98 21.92
C GLU A 165 10.51 -4.67 22.37
N TYR A 166 10.88 -3.56 21.75
CA TYR A 166 10.45 -2.20 22.16
C TYR A 166 9.51 -1.58 21.12
N LYS A 167 8.19 -1.70 21.35
CA LYS A 167 7.13 -1.11 20.51
C LYS A 167 7.39 0.38 20.20
N TRP A 168 7.66 1.19 21.25
CA TRP A 168 7.89 2.63 21.12
C TRP A 168 9.07 2.98 20.20
N LEU A 169 10.09 2.11 20.16
CA LEU A 169 11.27 2.32 19.33
C LEU A 169 10.97 2.04 17.85
N PHE A 170 10.19 0.99 17.58
CA PHE A 170 9.73 0.70 16.23
C PHE A 170 8.77 1.77 15.71
N GLU A 171 7.82 2.23 16.53
CA GLU A 171 6.94 3.37 16.19
C GLU A 171 7.74 4.65 15.87
N LEU A 172 8.76 4.95 16.66
CA LEU A 172 9.65 6.09 16.39
C LEU A 172 10.42 5.92 15.07
N PHE A 173 10.93 4.72 14.80
CA PHE A 173 11.58 4.39 13.53
C PHE A 173 10.62 4.58 12.35
N CYS A 174 9.40 4.05 12.43
CA CYS A 174 8.39 4.18 11.39
C CYS A 174 8.00 5.64 11.14
N LYS A 175 7.87 6.45 12.18
CA LYS A 175 7.59 7.88 12.07
C LYS A 175 8.70 8.65 11.34
N ILE A 176 9.98 8.32 11.59
CA ILE A 176 11.12 8.96 10.95
C ILE A 176 11.28 8.50 9.50
N SER A 177 11.01 7.21 9.22
CA SER A 177 11.21 6.60 7.91
C SER A 177 9.97 6.67 7.00
N HIS A 178 8.84 7.26 7.48
CA HIS A 178 7.54 7.25 6.79
C HIS A 178 7.15 5.84 6.36
N ALA A 179 7.25 4.88 7.30
CA ALA A 179 6.95 3.48 7.02
C ALA A 179 5.45 3.18 6.95
N ASP A 180 4.62 4.06 7.50
CA ASP A 180 3.16 4.01 7.46
C ASP A 180 2.59 3.94 6.03
N THR A 181 3.27 4.56 5.06
CA THR A 181 2.91 4.54 3.64
C THR A 181 3.61 3.45 2.84
N LYS A 182 4.44 2.62 3.48
CA LYS A 182 5.27 1.61 2.80
C LYS A 182 4.86 0.19 3.13
N VAL A 183 4.12 0.02 4.21
CA VAL A 183 3.61 -1.28 4.65
C VAL A 183 2.28 -1.53 3.96
N ASP A 184 2.07 -2.73 3.45
CA ASP A 184 0.86 -3.14 2.76
C ASP A 184 0.06 -4.18 3.58
N PRO A 185 -1.26 -4.31 3.37
CA PRO A 185 -2.03 -5.38 3.99
C PRO A 185 -1.61 -6.76 3.48
N GLY A 186 -1.68 -7.77 4.34
CA GLY A 186 -1.32 -9.14 3.99
C GLY A 186 -0.86 -9.97 5.18
N GLU A 187 -0.55 -11.23 4.92
CA GLU A 187 0.16 -12.10 5.86
C GLU A 187 1.62 -12.24 5.41
N TYR A 188 2.54 -12.05 6.36
CA TYR A 188 3.97 -12.02 6.10
C TYR A 188 4.70 -13.00 6.99
N GLU A 189 5.50 -13.90 6.42
CA GLU A 189 6.43 -14.73 7.16
C GLU A 189 7.74 -13.95 7.35
N LEU A 190 7.99 -13.50 8.58
CA LEU A 190 9.11 -12.64 8.94
C LEU A 190 10.09 -13.38 9.83
N GLU A 191 11.39 -13.18 9.59
CA GLU A 191 12.45 -13.77 10.39
C GLU A 191 12.86 -12.85 11.55
N SER A 192 13.16 -13.44 12.69
CA SER A 192 13.65 -12.71 13.88
C SER A 192 15.02 -12.03 13.66
N SER A 193 15.74 -12.43 12.62
CA SER A 193 17.03 -11.85 12.19
C SER A 193 16.86 -10.52 11.43
N PHE A 194 15.64 -10.13 11.07
CA PHE A 194 15.39 -8.91 10.32
C PHE A 194 15.50 -7.67 11.22
N ASP A 195 16.32 -6.71 10.80
CA ASP A 195 16.34 -5.37 11.38
C ASP A 195 15.03 -4.62 11.06
N TYR A 196 14.78 -3.50 11.71
CA TYR A 196 13.55 -2.71 11.50
C TYR A 196 13.32 -2.30 10.04
N ARG A 197 14.41 -2.03 9.29
CA ARG A 197 14.32 -1.71 7.87
C ARG A 197 13.90 -2.94 7.04
N ALA A 198 14.50 -4.10 7.34
CA ALA A 198 14.15 -5.35 6.67
C ALA A 198 12.71 -5.77 7.01
N LEU A 199 12.25 -5.60 8.25
CA LEU A 199 10.86 -5.85 8.63
C LEU A 199 9.90 -5.01 7.77
N VAL A 200 10.09 -3.68 7.72
CA VAL A 200 9.24 -2.80 6.89
C VAL A 200 9.31 -3.18 5.41
N LYS A 201 10.51 -3.48 4.89
CA LYS A 201 10.67 -3.88 3.48
C LYS A 201 9.96 -5.18 3.15
N ASN A 202 9.99 -6.15 4.07
CA ASN A 202 9.36 -7.45 3.86
C ASN A 202 7.84 -7.45 4.13
N MET A 203 7.31 -6.40 4.75
CA MET A 203 5.86 -6.16 4.87
C MET A 203 5.30 -5.31 3.70
N GLN A 204 5.95 -5.33 2.55
CA GLN A 204 5.45 -4.72 1.32
C GLN A 204 4.87 -5.78 0.40
N SER A 205 3.83 -5.44 -0.33
CA SER A 205 3.19 -6.32 -1.32
C SER A 205 4.22 -6.77 -2.36
N GLY A 206 4.26 -8.07 -2.64
CA GLY A 206 5.24 -8.65 -3.57
C GLY A 206 6.64 -8.84 -2.97
N SER A 207 6.86 -8.59 -1.68
CA SER A 207 8.08 -9.03 -0.99
C SER A 207 8.11 -10.57 -0.91
N GLY A 208 9.31 -11.14 -0.84
CA GLY A 208 9.45 -12.60 -0.71
C GLY A 208 8.90 -13.19 0.61
N ALA A 209 8.54 -12.32 1.56
CA ALA A 209 7.96 -12.70 2.85
C ALA A 209 6.42 -12.75 2.84
N THR A 210 5.77 -12.26 1.77
CA THR A 210 4.30 -12.28 1.66
C THR A 210 3.80 -13.71 1.52
N VAL A 211 2.88 -14.11 2.38
CA VAL A 211 2.23 -15.43 2.30
C VAL A 211 1.33 -15.48 1.06
N THR A 212 1.65 -16.39 0.15
CA THR A 212 0.88 -16.58 -1.08
C THR A 212 -0.02 -17.80 -0.99
N ILE A 213 -1.14 -17.74 -1.68
CA ILE A 213 -2.08 -18.84 -1.82
C ILE A 213 -2.45 -19.05 -3.28
N THR A 214 -2.48 -20.31 -3.69
CA THR A 214 -2.90 -20.69 -5.03
C THR A 214 -4.41 -20.91 -5.05
N VAL A 215 -5.13 -20.14 -5.88
CA VAL A 215 -6.57 -20.25 -6.07
C VAL A 215 -6.87 -20.64 -7.50
N VAL A 216 -7.63 -21.72 -7.68
CA VAL A 216 -8.14 -22.19 -8.98
C VAL A 216 -9.51 -21.58 -9.22
N ILE A 217 -9.65 -20.83 -10.31
CA ILE A 217 -10.93 -20.30 -10.80
C ILE A 217 -11.37 -21.17 -12.00
N PRO A 218 -12.39 -22.01 -11.84
CA PRO A 218 -12.89 -22.87 -12.93
C PRO A 218 -13.57 -22.07 -14.03
N GLU A 219 -13.53 -22.62 -15.24
CA GLU A 219 -14.35 -22.12 -16.36
C GLU A 219 -15.84 -22.16 -16.01
N GLY A 220 -16.59 -21.19 -16.50
CA GLY A 220 -18.03 -21.10 -16.27
C GLY A 220 -18.45 -20.58 -14.88
N PHE A 221 -17.50 -20.19 -14.01
CA PHE A 221 -17.83 -19.50 -12.77
C PHE A 221 -18.38 -18.10 -13.05
N THR A 222 -19.42 -17.73 -12.30
CA THR A 222 -19.89 -16.34 -12.27
C THR A 222 -18.95 -15.49 -11.43
N MET A 223 -18.97 -14.18 -11.64
CA MET A 223 -18.22 -13.23 -10.79
C MET A 223 -18.54 -13.43 -9.29
N HIS A 224 -19.81 -13.66 -8.95
CA HIS A 224 -20.23 -13.98 -7.58
C HIS A 224 -19.50 -15.22 -7.01
N GLN A 225 -19.41 -16.29 -7.79
CA GLN A 225 -18.70 -17.51 -7.38
C GLN A 225 -17.19 -17.30 -7.27
N ILE A 226 -16.61 -16.50 -8.17
CA ILE A 226 -15.20 -16.11 -8.11
C ILE A 226 -14.93 -15.32 -6.82
N PHE A 227 -15.75 -14.32 -6.53
CA PHE A 227 -15.58 -13.48 -5.34
C PHE A 227 -15.74 -14.25 -4.03
N LYS A 228 -16.75 -15.13 -3.94
CA LYS A 228 -16.88 -16.05 -2.80
C LYS A 228 -15.63 -16.94 -2.63
N ARG A 229 -15.08 -17.45 -3.74
CA ARG A 229 -13.87 -18.28 -3.69
C ARG A 229 -12.64 -17.50 -3.24
N LEU A 230 -12.48 -16.25 -3.65
CA LEU A 230 -11.39 -15.38 -3.19
C LEU A 230 -11.53 -15.09 -1.69
N GLU A 231 -12.73 -14.82 -1.20
CA GLU A 231 -13.00 -14.60 0.23
C GLU A 231 -12.76 -15.87 1.07
N GLU A 232 -13.24 -17.04 0.65
CA GLU A 232 -12.99 -18.33 1.32
C GLU A 232 -11.50 -18.63 1.47
N ASN A 233 -10.70 -18.17 0.50
CA ASN A 233 -9.24 -18.29 0.51
C ASN A 233 -8.54 -17.09 1.16
N LYS A 234 -9.28 -16.20 1.84
CA LYS A 234 -8.75 -15.03 2.56
C LYS A 234 -7.91 -14.06 1.69
N VAL A 235 -8.19 -14.01 0.39
CA VAL A 235 -7.53 -13.04 -0.50
C VAL A 235 -7.99 -11.63 -0.15
N CYS A 236 -9.32 -11.41 -0.11
CA CYS A 236 -9.99 -10.18 0.33
C CYS A 236 -11.48 -10.50 0.60
N THR A 237 -12.20 -9.57 1.19
CA THR A 237 -13.62 -9.79 1.49
C THR A 237 -14.50 -9.65 0.24
N TYR A 238 -15.66 -10.32 0.26
CA TYR A 238 -16.64 -10.23 -0.83
C TYR A 238 -17.11 -8.79 -1.07
N ASP A 239 -17.37 -8.04 0.00
CA ASP A 239 -17.84 -6.65 -0.10
C ASP A 239 -16.78 -5.72 -0.72
N GLU A 240 -15.50 -5.90 -0.38
CA GLU A 240 -14.39 -5.15 -1.00
C GLU A 240 -14.27 -5.46 -2.50
N LEU A 241 -14.46 -6.72 -2.89
CA LEU A 241 -14.46 -7.14 -4.29
C LEU A 241 -15.62 -6.52 -5.05
N MET A 242 -16.83 -6.51 -4.48
CA MET A 242 -18.02 -5.90 -5.09
C MET A 242 -17.85 -4.39 -5.27
N ASP A 243 -17.31 -3.71 -4.24
CA ASP A 243 -17.02 -2.27 -4.32
C ASP A 243 -15.96 -1.97 -5.40
N ALA A 244 -14.87 -2.72 -5.40
CA ALA A 244 -13.82 -2.57 -6.40
C ALA A 244 -14.31 -2.90 -7.82
N ALA A 245 -15.15 -3.92 -7.99
CA ALA A 245 -15.74 -4.24 -9.29
C ALA A 245 -16.63 -3.10 -9.80
N ALA A 246 -17.43 -2.49 -8.93
CA ALA A 246 -18.31 -1.39 -9.30
C ALA A 246 -17.55 -0.08 -9.56
N ASN A 247 -16.62 0.30 -8.69
CA ASN A 247 -16.15 1.68 -8.59
C ASN A 247 -14.70 1.90 -9.00
N TYR A 248 -13.85 0.87 -9.01
CA TYR A 248 -12.44 1.05 -9.38
C TYR A 248 -12.28 1.21 -10.91
N ASN A 249 -11.43 2.16 -11.33
CA ASN A 249 -11.19 2.41 -12.75
C ASN A 249 -10.11 1.48 -13.30
N TYR A 250 -10.53 0.36 -13.90
CA TYR A 250 -9.65 -0.54 -14.63
C TYR A 250 -9.43 -0.01 -16.04
N ASN A 251 -8.18 0.16 -16.46
CA ASN A 251 -7.82 0.76 -17.75
C ASN A 251 -7.59 -0.33 -18.81
N TYR A 252 -8.69 -0.91 -19.31
CA TYR A 252 -8.69 -1.88 -20.42
C TYR A 252 -9.68 -1.47 -21.49
N ASP A 253 -9.29 -1.57 -22.77
CA ASP A 253 -10.11 -1.20 -23.93
C ASP A 253 -11.45 -1.97 -23.98
N PHE A 254 -11.46 -3.23 -23.55
CA PHE A 254 -12.68 -4.05 -23.51
C PHE A 254 -13.70 -3.60 -22.44
N LEU A 255 -13.30 -2.74 -21.53
CA LEU A 255 -14.18 -2.10 -20.53
C LEU A 255 -14.61 -0.68 -20.93
N GLU A 256 -14.12 -0.16 -22.05
CA GLU A 256 -14.47 1.18 -22.52
C GLU A 256 -15.98 1.27 -22.79
N GLY A 257 -16.62 2.32 -22.24
CA GLY A 257 -18.06 2.59 -22.36
C GLY A 257 -18.94 1.69 -21.48
N ILE A 258 -18.37 0.92 -20.53
CA ILE A 258 -19.14 0.33 -19.42
C ILE A 258 -19.14 1.29 -18.27
N ASP A 259 -20.34 1.68 -17.82
CA ASP A 259 -20.51 2.64 -16.74
C ASP A 259 -19.98 2.08 -15.41
N GLN A 260 -19.32 2.95 -14.62
CA GLN A 260 -18.99 2.67 -13.23
C GLN A 260 -20.26 2.71 -12.38
N GLY A 261 -20.24 2.01 -11.24
CA GLY A 261 -21.36 1.89 -10.32
C GLY A 261 -22.19 0.62 -10.51
N ASP A 262 -22.08 -0.08 -11.66
CA ASP A 262 -22.67 -1.40 -11.84
C ASP A 262 -21.69 -2.48 -11.31
N PRO A 263 -22.05 -3.20 -10.25
CA PRO A 263 -21.18 -4.23 -9.70
C PRO A 263 -21.01 -5.43 -10.66
N THR A 264 -21.91 -5.62 -11.63
CA THR A 264 -21.85 -6.76 -12.57
C THR A 264 -21.06 -6.46 -13.84
N ARG A 265 -20.53 -5.23 -13.99
CA ARG A 265 -19.86 -4.76 -15.21
C ARG A 265 -18.63 -5.58 -15.63
N LEU A 266 -18.06 -6.35 -14.72
CA LEU A 266 -16.88 -7.19 -14.98
C LEU A 266 -17.23 -8.66 -15.28
N GLU A 267 -18.53 -9.02 -15.28
CA GLU A 267 -18.95 -10.38 -15.58
C GLU A 267 -18.53 -10.78 -17.01
N GLY A 268 -17.91 -11.95 -17.13
CA GLY A 268 -17.36 -12.46 -18.37
C GLY A 268 -15.89 -12.12 -18.64
N PHE A 269 -15.34 -11.15 -17.95
CA PHE A 269 -13.97 -10.66 -18.15
C PHE A 269 -12.96 -11.13 -17.08
N LEU A 270 -13.41 -11.88 -16.07
CA LEU A 270 -12.57 -12.44 -15.02
C LEU A 270 -12.08 -13.83 -15.46
N PHE A 271 -10.98 -13.86 -16.22
CA PHE A 271 -10.54 -15.08 -16.91
C PHE A 271 -10.31 -16.27 -15.97
N PRO A 272 -10.89 -17.47 -16.25
CA PRO A 272 -10.68 -18.66 -15.44
C PRO A 272 -9.26 -19.22 -15.64
N ASP A 273 -8.52 -19.41 -14.54
CA ASP A 273 -7.17 -19.97 -14.54
C ASP A 273 -6.77 -20.32 -13.09
N THR A 274 -5.53 -20.74 -12.91
CA THR A 274 -4.91 -20.90 -11.60
C THR A 274 -4.05 -19.68 -11.28
N TYR A 275 -4.35 -19.00 -10.20
CA TYR A 275 -3.70 -17.76 -9.78
C TYR A 275 -3.01 -17.90 -8.44
N GLU A 276 -1.90 -17.19 -8.29
CA GLU A 276 -1.29 -16.95 -6.99
C GLU A 276 -1.73 -15.57 -6.48
N PHE A 277 -2.34 -15.53 -5.30
CA PHE A 277 -2.72 -14.31 -4.62
C PHE A 277 -1.96 -14.16 -3.30
N TYR A 278 -1.90 -12.96 -2.78
CA TYR A 278 -1.47 -12.71 -1.41
C TYR A 278 -2.69 -12.77 -0.49
N VAL A 279 -2.51 -13.35 0.70
CA VAL A 279 -3.52 -13.26 1.75
C VAL A 279 -3.66 -11.80 2.19
N GLY A 280 -4.89 -11.29 2.24
CA GLY A 280 -5.17 -9.87 2.51
C GLY A 280 -4.85 -8.91 1.36
N MET A 281 -4.75 -9.41 0.10
CA MET A 281 -4.51 -8.59 -1.08
C MET A 281 -5.62 -7.56 -1.30
N GLN A 282 -5.26 -6.37 -1.79
CA GLN A 282 -6.27 -5.37 -2.18
C GLN A 282 -7.20 -5.92 -3.27
N ALA A 283 -8.51 -5.75 -3.08
CA ALA A 283 -9.54 -6.28 -3.98
C ALA A 283 -9.36 -5.81 -5.43
N SER A 284 -9.01 -4.52 -5.64
CA SER A 284 -8.73 -4.00 -6.98
C SER A 284 -7.55 -4.68 -7.66
N SER A 285 -6.50 -5.04 -6.90
CA SER A 285 -5.33 -5.74 -7.40
C SER A 285 -5.65 -7.22 -7.70
N ALA A 286 -6.47 -7.85 -6.87
CA ALA A 286 -6.93 -9.22 -7.09
C ALA A 286 -7.76 -9.32 -8.37
N ILE A 287 -8.73 -8.42 -8.56
CA ILE A 287 -9.54 -8.34 -9.78
C ILE A 287 -8.65 -8.03 -11.00
N ASN A 288 -7.71 -7.10 -10.87
CA ASN A 288 -6.83 -6.73 -11.98
C ASN A 288 -6.02 -7.92 -12.52
N LYS A 289 -5.59 -8.85 -11.66
CA LYS A 289 -4.91 -10.09 -12.10
C LYS A 289 -5.78 -10.93 -13.04
N LEU A 290 -7.08 -11.01 -12.76
CA LEU A 290 -8.03 -11.77 -13.56
C LEU A 290 -8.29 -11.06 -14.91
N LEU A 291 -8.46 -9.73 -14.89
CA LEU A 291 -8.63 -8.90 -16.08
C LEU A 291 -7.38 -8.85 -16.95
N GLU A 292 -6.21 -8.79 -16.34
CA GLU A 292 -4.92 -8.82 -17.05
C GLU A 292 -4.74 -10.14 -17.81
N ASN A 293 -5.06 -11.27 -17.19
CA ASN A 293 -5.02 -12.57 -17.87
C ASN A 293 -6.03 -12.63 -19.03
N PHE A 294 -7.26 -12.10 -18.85
CA PHE A 294 -8.20 -11.96 -19.94
C PHE A 294 -7.61 -11.14 -21.10
N HIS A 295 -7.02 -9.99 -20.80
CA HIS A 295 -6.35 -9.14 -21.80
C HIS A 295 -5.28 -9.91 -22.59
N TYR A 296 -4.43 -10.69 -21.92
CA TYR A 296 -3.39 -11.48 -22.58
C TYR A 296 -3.92 -12.65 -23.41
N ARG A 297 -5.11 -13.16 -23.11
CA ARG A 297 -5.74 -14.25 -23.87
C ARG A 297 -6.41 -13.79 -25.16
N ILE A 298 -6.81 -12.51 -25.23
CA ILE A 298 -7.40 -11.95 -26.46
C ILE A 298 -6.28 -11.58 -27.44
N THR A 299 -6.21 -12.30 -28.55
CA THR A 299 -5.18 -12.10 -29.57
C THR A 299 -5.65 -11.15 -30.68
N ASP A 300 -4.69 -10.54 -31.40
CA ASP A 300 -5.00 -9.68 -32.57
C ASP A 300 -5.80 -10.43 -33.66
N ASP A 301 -5.56 -11.74 -33.83
CA ASP A 301 -6.33 -12.56 -34.75
C ASP A 301 -7.80 -12.70 -34.35
N MET A 302 -8.07 -12.88 -33.04
CA MET A 302 -9.43 -12.88 -32.48
C MET A 302 -10.12 -11.53 -32.72
N LEU A 303 -9.44 -10.42 -32.39
CA LEU A 303 -9.99 -9.06 -32.59
C LEU A 303 -10.32 -8.84 -34.10
N THR A 304 -9.42 -9.27 -35.00
CA THR A 304 -9.65 -9.18 -36.46
C THR A 304 -10.86 -10.01 -36.91
N ARG A 305 -11.04 -11.21 -36.37
CA ARG A 305 -12.20 -12.06 -36.64
C ARG A 305 -13.50 -11.44 -36.13
N MET A 306 -13.50 -10.91 -34.88
CA MET A 306 -14.64 -10.20 -34.32
C MET A 306 -15.07 -9.04 -35.22
N GLN A 307 -14.13 -8.20 -35.67
CA GLN A 307 -14.40 -7.10 -36.60
C GLN A 307 -14.99 -7.58 -37.94
N ASN A 308 -14.44 -8.64 -38.50
CA ASN A 308 -14.96 -9.23 -39.78
C ASN A 308 -16.37 -9.78 -39.61
N MET A 309 -16.76 -10.22 -38.41
CA MET A 309 -18.12 -10.69 -38.09
C MET A 309 -19.06 -9.54 -37.70
N GLY A 310 -18.56 -8.31 -37.55
CA GLY A 310 -19.34 -7.16 -37.09
C GLY A 310 -19.74 -7.26 -35.62
N LEU A 311 -18.96 -7.97 -34.82
CA LEU A 311 -19.20 -8.17 -33.40
C LEU A 311 -18.20 -7.38 -32.58
N ASP A 312 -18.64 -6.83 -31.46
CA ASP A 312 -17.79 -6.31 -30.43
C ASP A 312 -17.37 -7.40 -29.42
N ILE A 313 -16.34 -7.12 -28.65
CA ILE A 313 -15.79 -8.09 -27.68
C ILE A 313 -16.83 -8.50 -26.62
N ARG A 314 -17.72 -7.60 -26.21
CA ARG A 314 -18.75 -7.87 -25.20
C ARG A 314 -19.79 -8.85 -25.73
N SER A 315 -20.24 -8.65 -26.97
CA SER A 315 -21.15 -9.57 -27.64
C SER A 315 -20.54 -10.96 -27.77
N VAL A 316 -19.23 -11.04 -28.11
CA VAL A 316 -18.52 -12.32 -28.22
C VAL A 316 -18.39 -13.00 -26.88
N VAL A 317 -17.98 -12.28 -25.82
CA VAL A 317 -17.86 -12.84 -24.46
C VAL A 317 -19.22 -13.25 -23.91
N ASN A 318 -20.28 -12.50 -24.23
CA ASN A 318 -21.64 -12.86 -23.84
C ASN A 318 -22.07 -14.17 -24.49
N ILE A 319 -21.85 -14.32 -25.82
CA ILE A 319 -22.12 -15.58 -26.52
C ILE A 319 -21.26 -16.72 -25.96
N ALA A 320 -19.97 -16.48 -25.71
CA ALA A 320 -19.07 -17.48 -25.12
C ALA A 320 -19.56 -17.94 -23.74
N SER A 321 -20.06 -17.03 -22.91
CA SER A 321 -20.61 -17.37 -21.61
C SER A 321 -21.85 -18.28 -21.69
N LEU A 322 -22.69 -18.06 -22.69
CA LEU A 322 -23.84 -18.92 -22.96
C LEU A 322 -23.40 -20.33 -23.43
N ILE A 323 -22.41 -20.38 -24.35
CA ILE A 323 -21.84 -21.64 -24.84
C ILE A 323 -21.21 -22.40 -23.67
N GLU A 324 -20.43 -21.73 -22.83
CA GLU A 324 -19.75 -22.32 -21.66
C GLU A 324 -20.75 -23.00 -20.70
N ARG A 325 -21.90 -22.39 -20.51
CA ARG A 325 -22.91 -22.87 -19.56
C ARG A 325 -23.83 -23.97 -20.14
N GLU A 326 -23.86 -24.11 -21.48
CA GLU A 326 -24.70 -25.11 -22.20
C GLU A 326 -23.90 -26.32 -22.60
N ALA A 327 -22.61 -26.20 -22.96
CA ALA A 327 -21.81 -27.28 -23.49
C ALA A 327 -21.44 -28.31 -22.43
N ALA A 328 -21.81 -29.56 -22.64
CA ALA A 328 -21.37 -30.66 -21.78
C ALA A 328 -19.93 -31.13 -22.14
N ASN A 329 -19.45 -30.82 -23.33
CA ASN A 329 -18.09 -31.12 -23.80
C ASN A 329 -17.69 -30.22 -24.97
N ASP A 330 -16.39 -30.18 -25.29
CA ASP A 330 -15.83 -29.31 -26.34
C ASP A 330 -16.42 -29.57 -27.74
N ASN A 331 -16.83 -30.79 -28.02
CA ASN A 331 -17.37 -31.11 -29.38
C ASN A 331 -18.75 -30.47 -29.63
N GLU A 332 -19.46 -30.07 -28.60
CA GLU A 332 -20.79 -29.44 -28.70
C GLU A 332 -20.72 -27.94 -28.91
N ARG A 333 -19.62 -27.27 -28.47
CA ARG A 333 -19.49 -25.80 -28.50
C ARG A 333 -19.81 -25.19 -29.86
N GLY A 334 -19.24 -25.74 -30.93
CA GLY A 334 -19.50 -25.26 -32.31
C GLY A 334 -20.96 -25.41 -32.75
N THR A 335 -21.65 -26.49 -32.31
CA THR A 335 -23.05 -26.70 -32.61
C THR A 335 -23.94 -25.73 -31.85
N ILE A 336 -23.66 -25.54 -30.56
CA ILE A 336 -24.37 -24.57 -29.68
C ILE A 336 -24.18 -23.16 -30.25
N ALA A 337 -22.95 -22.76 -30.58
CA ALA A 337 -22.67 -21.48 -31.24
C ALA A 337 -23.51 -21.27 -32.48
N SER A 338 -23.58 -22.29 -33.38
CA SER A 338 -24.39 -22.19 -34.60
C SER A 338 -25.87 -22.01 -34.35
N VAL A 339 -26.42 -22.65 -33.30
CA VAL A 339 -27.83 -22.45 -32.89
C VAL A 339 -28.06 -21.05 -32.37
N ILE A 340 -27.14 -20.51 -31.52
CA ILE A 340 -27.23 -19.14 -30.97
C ILE A 340 -27.22 -18.13 -32.13
N TYR A 341 -26.23 -18.19 -33.04
CA TYR A 341 -26.15 -17.27 -34.17
C TYR A 341 -27.37 -17.34 -35.09
N ASN A 342 -27.89 -18.55 -35.38
CA ASN A 342 -29.07 -18.71 -36.21
C ASN A 342 -30.34 -18.10 -35.53
N ARG A 343 -30.50 -18.29 -34.24
CA ARG A 343 -31.64 -17.71 -33.49
C ARG A 343 -31.54 -16.19 -33.42
N LEU A 344 -30.34 -15.66 -33.19
CA LEU A 344 -30.11 -14.19 -33.19
C LEU A 344 -30.43 -13.60 -34.57
N ALA A 345 -29.95 -14.23 -35.66
CA ALA A 345 -30.22 -13.80 -37.02
C ALA A 345 -31.72 -13.87 -37.42
N ALA A 346 -32.44 -14.84 -36.85
CA ALA A 346 -33.86 -15.03 -37.06
C ALA A 346 -34.76 -14.22 -36.07
N ASN A 347 -34.16 -13.42 -35.20
CA ASN A 347 -34.86 -12.72 -34.09
C ASN A 347 -35.70 -13.69 -33.23
N MET A 348 -35.16 -14.86 -32.93
CA MET A 348 -35.80 -15.88 -32.09
C MET A 348 -35.26 -15.79 -30.67
N PRO A 349 -36.07 -16.06 -29.63
CA PRO A 349 -35.60 -16.24 -28.28
C PRO A 349 -34.53 -17.34 -28.19
N LEU A 350 -33.46 -17.14 -27.44
CA LEU A 350 -32.37 -18.12 -27.31
C LEU A 350 -32.80 -19.35 -26.50
N GLY A 351 -33.68 -19.19 -25.51
CA GLY A 351 -34.25 -20.26 -24.72
C GLY A 351 -33.22 -21.01 -23.87
N ILE A 352 -32.21 -20.31 -23.37
CA ILE A 352 -31.09 -20.85 -22.59
C ILE A 352 -31.43 -20.73 -21.11
N ASP A 353 -31.56 -21.87 -20.42
CA ASP A 353 -31.96 -21.91 -19.01
C ASP A 353 -30.90 -21.37 -18.06
N ALA A 354 -29.63 -21.49 -18.43
CA ALA A 354 -28.50 -20.95 -17.65
C ALA A 354 -28.59 -19.44 -17.45
N SER A 355 -29.22 -18.70 -18.38
CA SER A 355 -29.38 -17.25 -18.24
C SER A 355 -30.38 -16.86 -17.12
N ILE A 356 -31.38 -17.70 -16.84
CA ILE A 356 -32.28 -17.54 -15.71
C ILE A 356 -31.60 -17.96 -14.41
N LEU A 357 -30.85 -19.05 -14.40
CA LEU A 357 -30.12 -19.49 -13.21
C LEU A 357 -29.07 -18.49 -12.76
N TYR A 358 -28.54 -17.68 -13.67
CA TYR A 358 -27.58 -16.62 -13.34
C TYR A 358 -28.14 -15.59 -12.34
N ILE A 359 -29.40 -15.19 -12.47
CA ILE A 359 -30.05 -14.24 -11.57
C ILE A 359 -30.57 -14.88 -10.27
N HIS A 360 -30.40 -16.19 -10.12
CA HIS A 360 -30.74 -16.96 -8.93
C HIS A 360 -29.51 -17.75 -8.43
N PRO A 361 -28.46 -17.07 -7.97
CA PRO A 361 -27.16 -17.70 -7.68
C PRO A 361 -27.19 -18.73 -6.54
N ASP A 362 -28.21 -18.67 -5.66
CA ASP A 362 -28.39 -19.59 -4.55
C ASP A 362 -29.30 -20.79 -4.91
N HIS A 363 -29.84 -20.83 -6.15
CA HIS A 363 -30.67 -21.94 -6.59
C HIS A 363 -29.81 -23.10 -7.12
N GLU A 364 -30.12 -24.31 -6.64
CA GLU A 364 -29.49 -25.55 -7.08
C GLU A 364 -30.43 -26.37 -7.99
N GLY A 365 -29.90 -26.87 -9.07
CA GLY A 365 -30.63 -27.76 -10.00
C GLY A 365 -31.24 -27.02 -11.19
N SER A 366 -32.31 -27.64 -11.76
CA SER A 366 -32.99 -27.04 -12.91
C SER A 366 -33.91 -25.90 -12.47
N PRO A 367 -34.12 -24.86 -13.33
CA PRO A 367 -34.99 -23.75 -13.01
C PRO A 367 -36.43 -24.22 -12.78
N THR A 368 -37.11 -23.57 -11.84
CA THR A 368 -38.53 -23.83 -11.56
C THR A 368 -39.41 -23.19 -12.62
N ALA A 369 -40.73 -23.62 -12.65
CA ALA A 369 -41.69 -23.00 -13.57
C ALA A 369 -41.88 -21.50 -13.34
N ASP A 370 -41.81 -21.06 -12.09
CA ASP A 370 -41.92 -19.65 -11.71
C ASP A 370 -40.71 -18.85 -12.23
N MET A 371 -39.49 -19.38 -12.08
CA MET A 371 -38.26 -18.78 -12.62
C MET A 371 -38.32 -18.67 -14.15
N LEU A 372 -38.81 -19.72 -14.84
CA LEU A 372 -38.95 -19.70 -16.30
C LEU A 372 -40.00 -18.71 -16.79
N ALA A 373 -40.94 -18.29 -15.94
CA ALA A 373 -41.97 -17.29 -16.24
C ALA A 373 -41.59 -15.89 -15.75
N GLU A 374 -40.44 -15.73 -15.09
CA GLU A 374 -40.00 -14.45 -14.52
C GLU A 374 -39.74 -13.41 -15.61
N ASP A 375 -40.29 -12.21 -15.40
CA ASP A 375 -40.10 -11.04 -16.27
C ASP A 375 -38.74 -10.40 -15.95
N SER A 376 -37.69 -10.89 -16.62
CA SER A 376 -36.33 -10.42 -16.47
C SER A 376 -35.65 -10.29 -17.84
N PRO A 377 -34.83 -9.28 -18.08
CA PRO A 377 -34.06 -9.15 -19.32
C PRO A 377 -33.04 -10.30 -19.52
N TYR A 378 -32.74 -11.07 -18.47
CA TYR A 378 -31.95 -12.30 -18.58
C TYR A 378 -32.80 -13.51 -18.99
N ASN A 379 -34.13 -13.40 -19.04
CA ASN A 379 -34.98 -14.49 -19.49
C ASN A 379 -34.98 -14.63 -21.02
N THR A 380 -33.99 -15.35 -21.53
CA THR A 380 -33.83 -15.62 -22.96
C THR A 380 -34.92 -16.50 -23.57
N ARG A 381 -35.90 -16.97 -22.80
CA ARG A 381 -37.12 -17.62 -23.30
C ARG A 381 -38.22 -16.59 -23.66
N LEU A 382 -38.27 -15.48 -22.94
CA LEU A 382 -39.26 -14.41 -23.12
C LEU A 382 -38.72 -13.30 -24.03
N TYR A 383 -37.45 -12.98 -23.92
CA TYR A 383 -36.80 -11.87 -24.61
C TYR A 383 -35.91 -12.38 -25.75
N GLN A 384 -35.90 -11.64 -26.86
CA GLN A 384 -35.04 -11.88 -28.02
C GLN A 384 -33.70 -11.20 -27.80
N GLY A 385 -32.66 -11.71 -28.43
CA GLY A 385 -31.31 -11.16 -28.36
C GLY A 385 -30.47 -11.79 -27.22
N LEU A 386 -29.31 -11.19 -26.97
CA LEU A 386 -28.41 -11.58 -25.90
C LEU A 386 -28.91 -11.04 -24.57
N PRO A 387 -28.61 -11.68 -23.42
CA PRO A 387 -28.83 -11.10 -22.12
C PRO A 387 -28.00 -9.81 -21.95
N PRO A 388 -28.32 -8.94 -20.97
CA PRO A 388 -27.65 -7.65 -20.80
C PRO A 388 -26.14 -7.75 -20.57
N THR A 389 -25.70 -8.79 -19.87
CA THR A 389 -24.27 -9.08 -19.60
C THR A 389 -23.98 -10.55 -19.88
N PRO A 390 -22.71 -10.96 -19.98
CA PRO A 390 -22.33 -12.36 -19.84
C PRO A 390 -22.91 -12.97 -18.56
N ILE A 391 -23.16 -14.27 -18.56
CA ILE A 391 -23.74 -15.00 -17.42
C ILE A 391 -22.72 -15.88 -16.68
N ALA A 392 -21.49 -15.86 -17.11
CA ALA A 392 -20.35 -16.57 -16.53
C ALA A 392 -19.05 -16.08 -17.16
N ASN A 393 -17.93 -16.46 -16.58
CA ASN A 393 -16.60 -16.23 -17.14
C ASN A 393 -16.18 -17.46 -17.94
N PRO A 394 -16.16 -17.35 -19.28
CA PRO A 394 -15.90 -18.49 -20.15
C PRO A 394 -14.41 -18.80 -20.24
N GLY A 395 -14.08 -20.06 -20.51
CA GLY A 395 -12.76 -20.48 -20.93
C GLY A 395 -12.46 -20.13 -22.39
N LEU A 396 -11.21 -20.32 -22.80
CA LEU A 396 -10.75 -19.96 -24.16
C LEU A 396 -11.41 -20.79 -25.24
N ALA A 397 -11.89 -22.00 -24.92
CA ALA A 397 -12.50 -22.92 -25.89
C ALA A 397 -13.93 -22.51 -26.30
N SER A 398 -14.62 -21.72 -25.48
CA SER A 398 -15.98 -21.22 -25.77
C SER A 398 -15.97 -20.01 -26.63
#